data_d93692a530a1657bb75e7655e24547f7
#
_entry.id   d93692a530a1657bb75e7655e24547f7
#
_cell.length_a   1.000
_cell.length_b   1.000
_cell.length_c   1.000
_cell.angle_alpha   90.00
_cell.angle_beta   90.00
_cell.angle_gamma   90.00
#
_symmetry.space_group_name_H-M   'P 1'
#
loop_
_entity.id
_entity.type
_entity.pdbx_description
1 polymer ?
#
loop_
_entity_poly.entity_id
_entity_poly.type
_entity_poly.pdbx_seq_one_letter_code
_entity_poly.pdbx_strand_id
1 'polypeptide(L)'
;MENIKEKFEFEVISEYEGMRLDKYLSEQIEEATRSYLEKLIDNNFVKVNSKIIKKNGRKLKLGEKIEVLIPEEENIDIEAENIPLDVVYENDDFIVINKSYGMVVHPAYGNYSGTLVNALLYYTNNLSSVNGNIRPGIIHRLDKDTSGLILIAKNNFVHAKLASMFIDKTIHKTYLCIVKGNFSEENLSGRIENLIGRDIKDRKKMAVVKENGKIAISNYRVIEQVEGYSLVEVAIETGRTHQIRVHMKSINHVILGDSVYGTEDKNVKRQMLHAYKLQFLNPLDNKEYVFKGKLFNDFIEVAKRLKFNIEKYS
;
A
#
# COMPACT_ATOMS: atom_id res chain seq x y z
N MET A 1 10.95 5.09 -30.16
CA MET A 1 10.04 3.94 -30.34
C MET A 1 10.32 3.03 -29.17
N GLU A 2 9.32 2.70 -28.38
CA GLU A 2 9.51 1.75 -27.28
C GLU A 2 9.89 0.39 -27.88
N ASN A 3 10.94 -0.23 -27.35
CA ASN A 3 11.36 -1.57 -27.77
C ASN A 3 10.26 -2.57 -27.36
N ILE A 4 9.85 -3.43 -28.29
CA ILE A 4 8.84 -4.47 -28.04
C ILE A 4 9.57 -5.77 -27.75
N LYS A 5 9.35 -6.33 -26.55
CA LYS A 5 9.89 -7.61 -26.13
C LYS A 5 9.18 -8.78 -26.81
N GLU A 6 7.85 -8.68 -26.91
CA GLU A 6 7.02 -9.77 -27.42
C GLU A 6 5.74 -9.23 -28.05
N LYS A 7 5.21 -9.98 -29.03
CA LYS A 7 3.96 -9.67 -29.71
C LYS A 7 3.06 -10.89 -29.71
N PHE A 8 1.82 -10.72 -29.26
CA PHE A 8 0.77 -11.73 -29.36
C PHE A 8 -0.29 -11.31 -30.38
N GLU A 9 -0.80 -12.27 -31.10
CA GLU A 9 -1.91 -12.09 -32.05
C GLU A 9 -2.97 -13.16 -31.79
N PHE A 10 -4.22 -12.76 -31.67
CA PHE A 10 -5.34 -13.64 -31.42
C PHE A 10 -6.48 -13.34 -32.37
N GLU A 11 -7.31 -14.34 -32.65
CA GLU A 11 -8.59 -14.17 -33.34
C GLU A 11 -9.71 -14.67 -32.42
N VAL A 12 -10.74 -13.86 -32.25
CA VAL A 12 -11.85 -14.17 -31.33
C VAL A 12 -12.72 -15.25 -31.97
N ILE A 13 -12.76 -16.43 -31.33
CA ILE A 13 -13.64 -17.54 -31.71
C ILE A 13 -15.00 -17.41 -30.97
N SER A 14 -15.98 -18.21 -31.40
CA SER A 14 -17.37 -18.16 -30.91
C SER A 14 -17.50 -18.31 -29.37
N GLU A 15 -16.61 -19.08 -28.75
CA GLU A 15 -16.60 -19.31 -27.29
C GLU A 15 -16.37 -18.00 -26.50
N TYR A 16 -15.62 -17.06 -27.06
CA TYR A 16 -15.24 -15.80 -26.39
C TYR A 16 -16.05 -14.60 -26.87
N GLU A 17 -17.06 -14.78 -27.70
CA GLU A 17 -17.93 -13.70 -28.15
C GLU A 17 -18.68 -13.07 -26.95
N GLY A 18 -18.64 -11.75 -26.87
CA GLY A 18 -19.24 -11.00 -25.76
C GLY A 18 -18.40 -10.94 -24.49
N MET A 19 -17.27 -11.66 -24.42
CA MET A 19 -16.34 -11.57 -23.31
C MET A 19 -15.67 -10.19 -23.26
N ARG A 20 -15.28 -9.75 -22.08
CA ARG A 20 -14.51 -8.51 -21.90
C ARG A 20 -13.07 -8.71 -22.37
N LEU A 21 -12.52 -7.72 -23.05
CA LEU A 21 -11.15 -7.74 -23.57
C LEU A 21 -10.11 -8.04 -22.49
N ASP A 22 -10.18 -7.36 -21.33
CA ASP A 22 -9.26 -7.56 -20.21
C ASP A 22 -9.32 -9.00 -19.64
N LYS A 23 -10.50 -9.59 -19.60
CA LYS A 23 -10.68 -10.96 -19.14
C LYS A 23 -10.16 -11.97 -20.18
N TYR A 24 -10.53 -11.77 -21.44
CA TYR A 24 -10.06 -12.61 -22.54
C TYR A 24 -8.53 -12.69 -22.58
N LEU A 25 -7.86 -11.53 -22.55
CA LEU A 25 -6.40 -11.48 -22.58
C LEU A 25 -5.77 -12.19 -21.38
N SER A 26 -6.38 -12.11 -20.18
CA SER A 26 -5.87 -12.80 -19.01
C SER A 26 -6.03 -14.33 -19.05
N GLU A 27 -6.91 -14.84 -19.93
CA GLU A 27 -7.07 -16.28 -20.18
C GLU A 27 -6.14 -16.76 -21.31
N GLN A 28 -5.72 -15.85 -22.22
CA GLN A 28 -4.87 -16.21 -23.35
C GLN A 28 -3.37 -16.04 -23.07
N ILE A 29 -2.99 -15.16 -22.13
CA ILE A 29 -1.60 -14.86 -21.81
C ILE A 29 -1.36 -15.24 -20.34
N GLU A 30 -0.98 -16.51 -20.10
CA GLU A 30 -0.84 -17.09 -18.76
C GLU A 30 0.16 -16.36 -17.86
N GLU A 31 1.22 -15.79 -18.44
CA GLU A 31 2.26 -15.08 -17.69
C GLU A 31 1.88 -13.64 -17.30
N ALA A 32 0.76 -13.12 -17.82
CA ALA A 32 0.36 -11.73 -17.61
C ALA A 32 -0.80 -11.61 -16.63
N THR A 33 -0.59 -10.87 -15.53
CA THR A 33 -1.69 -10.54 -14.63
C THR A 33 -2.71 -9.62 -15.30
N ARG A 34 -3.99 -9.76 -14.93
CA ARG A 34 -5.06 -8.90 -15.45
C ARG A 34 -4.76 -7.41 -15.27
N SER A 35 -4.17 -7.01 -14.13
CA SER A 35 -3.78 -5.62 -13.88
C SER A 35 -2.68 -5.11 -14.81
N TYR A 36 -1.78 -6.00 -15.24
CA TYR A 36 -0.76 -5.66 -16.24
C TYR A 36 -1.39 -5.47 -17.62
N LEU A 37 -2.29 -6.36 -18.02
CA LEU A 37 -3.02 -6.28 -19.29
C LEU A 37 -3.90 -5.01 -19.37
N GLU A 38 -4.57 -4.64 -18.28
CA GLU A 38 -5.29 -3.37 -18.18
C GLU A 38 -4.36 -2.17 -18.43
N LYS A 39 -3.13 -2.19 -17.90
CA LYS A 39 -2.12 -1.15 -18.18
C LYS A 39 -1.68 -1.12 -19.63
N LEU A 40 -1.51 -2.28 -20.25
CA LEU A 40 -1.17 -2.34 -21.69
C LEU A 40 -2.27 -1.71 -22.55
N ILE A 41 -3.54 -1.95 -22.23
CA ILE A 41 -4.67 -1.32 -22.91
C ILE A 41 -4.65 0.20 -22.71
N ASP A 42 -4.47 0.67 -21.47
CA ASP A 42 -4.44 2.09 -21.13
C ASP A 42 -3.27 2.83 -21.82
N ASN A 43 -2.14 2.14 -22.02
CA ASN A 43 -0.92 2.67 -22.64
C ASN A 43 -0.84 2.45 -24.18
N ASN A 44 -1.96 2.06 -24.82
CA ASN A 44 -2.09 1.88 -26.28
C ASN A 44 -1.31 0.69 -26.88
N PHE A 45 -0.92 -0.29 -26.08
CA PHE A 45 -0.24 -1.51 -26.53
C PHE A 45 -1.20 -2.61 -27.03
N VAL A 46 -2.50 -2.37 -26.99
CA VAL A 46 -3.51 -3.32 -27.47
C VAL A 46 -4.32 -2.73 -28.60
N LYS A 47 -4.40 -3.47 -29.70
CA LYS A 47 -5.22 -3.13 -30.87
C LYS A 47 -6.26 -4.21 -31.12
N VAL A 48 -7.42 -3.83 -31.62
CA VAL A 48 -8.45 -4.72 -32.14
C VAL A 48 -8.79 -4.27 -33.57
N ASN A 49 -8.66 -5.16 -34.52
CA ASN A 49 -8.79 -4.86 -35.95
C ASN A 49 -7.93 -3.64 -36.34
N SER A 50 -6.65 -3.65 -35.93
CA SER A 50 -5.65 -2.59 -36.15
C SER A 50 -5.96 -1.23 -35.50
N LYS A 51 -7.01 -1.11 -34.67
CA LYS A 51 -7.36 0.13 -33.96
C LYS A 51 -6.97 0.02 -32.51
N ILE A 52 -6.29 1.03 -31.99
CA ILE A 52 -5.93 1.13 -30.57
C ILE A 52 -7.19 1.17 -29.71
N ILE A 53 -7.22 0.34 -28.66
CA ILE A 53 -8.32 0.25 -27.71
C ILE A 53 -7.89 0.86 -26.37
N LYS A 54 -8.75 1.72 -25.80
CA LYS A 54 -8.53 2.36 -24.48
C LYS A 54 -9.54 1.93 -23.42
N LYS A 55 -10.43 0.99 -23.75
CA LYS A 55 -11.50 0.55 -22.85
C LYS A 55 -11.31 -0.90 -22.47
N ASN A 56 -10.81 -1.18 -21.27
CA ASN A 56 -10.50 -2.52 -20.74
C ASN A 56 -11.73 -3.46 -20.79
N GLY A 57 -12.90 -2.94 -20.44
CA GLY A 57 -14.15 -3.71 -20.41
C GLY A 57 -14.88 -3.78 -21.75
N ARG A 58 -14.21 -3.51 -22.89
CA ARG A 58 -14.83 -3.66 -24.22
C ARG A 58 -15.21 -5.11 -24.45
N LYS A 59 -16.44 -5.35 -24.92
CA LYS A 59 -16.92 -6.67 -25.33
C LYS A 59 -16.37 -7.03 -26.72
N LEU A 60 -15.87 -8.25 -26.85
CA LEU A 60 -15.33 -8.78 -28.08
C LEU A 60 -16.44 -9.33 -28.99
N LYS A 61 -16.19 -9.30 -30.30
CA LYS A 61 -17.06 -9.88 -31.32
C LYS A 61 -16.33 -11.02 -32.04
N LEU A 62 -17.08 -12.00 -32.52
CA LEU A 62 -16.56 -13.09 -33.30
C LEU A 62 -15.73 -12.57 -34.48
N GLY A 63 -14.57 -13.18 -34.74
CA GLY A 63 -13.67 -12.86 -35.86
C GLY A 63 -12.84 -11.58 -35.68
N GLU A 64 -12.92 -10.89 -34.52
CA GLU A 64 -12.04 -9.77 -34.28
C GLU A 64 -10.60 -10.22 -34.08
N LYS A 65 -9.66 -9.51 -34.72
CA LYS A 65 -8.22 -9.74 -34.55
C LYS A 65 -7.66 -8.81 -33.49
N ILE A 66 -7.00 -9.40 -32.51
CA ILE A 66 -6.41 -8.69 -31.37
C ILE A 66 -4.89 -8.78 -31.47
N GLU A 67 -4.23 -7.63 -31.42
CA GLU A 67 -2.76 -7.51 -31.32
C GLU A 67 -2.42 -6.95 -29.94
N VAL A 68 -1.53 -7.65 -29.22
CA VAL A 68 -1.00 -7.20 -27.93
C VAL A 68 0.51 -7.08 -28.07
N LEU A 69 1.03 -5.91 -27.79
CA LEU A 69 2.46 -5.63 -27.76
C LEU A 69 2.91 -5.60 -26.29
N ILE A 70 3.88 -6.44 -25.96
CA ILE A 70 4.56 -6.39 -24.66
C ILE A 70 5.81 -5.53 -24.85
N PRO A 71 5.87 -4.32 -24.29
CA PRO A 71 7.10 -3.53 -24.34
C PRO A 71 8.20 -4.23 -23.54
N GLU A 72 9.45 -4.03 -23.94
CA GLU A 72 10.56 -4.31 -23.04
C GLU A 72 10.29 -3.50 -21.77
N GLU A 73 10.35 -4.17 -20.61
CA GLU A 73 10.35 -3.42 -19.34
C GLU A 73 11.54 -2.45 -19.43
N GLU A 74 11.26 -1.15 -19.36
CA GLU A 74 12.32 -0.22 -19.04
C GLU A 74 12.91 -0.76 -17.75
N ASN A 75 14.15 -1.26 -17.82
CA ASN A 75 14.95 -1.48 -16.64
C ASN A 75 15.10 -0.12 -15.98
N ILE A 76 14.16 0.22 -15.11
CA ILE A 76 14.38 1.32 -14.18
C ILE A 76 15.44 0.76 -13.25
N ASP A 77 16.71 1.01 -13.60
CA ASP A 77 17.83 0.77 -12.71
C ASP A 77 17.60 1.68 -11.50
N ILE A 78 17.07 1.07 -10.45
CA ILE A 78 16.90 1.78 -9.19
C ILE A 78 18.28 1.87 -8.57
N GLU A 79 18.81 3.07 -8.54
CA GLU A 79 20.11 3.33 -7.95
C GLU A 79 20.08 3.10 -6.43
N ALA A 80 21.12 2.43 -5.93
CA ALA A 80 21.35 2.27 -4.50
C ALA A 80 21.76 3.63 -3.90
N GLU A 81 21.06 4.08 -2.86
CA GLU A 81 21.35 5.36 -2.22
C GLU A 81 21.69 5.17 -0.75
N ASN A 82 22.75 5.84 -0.28
CA ASN A 82 23.17 5.83 1.13
C ASN A 82 22.22 6.69 1.98
N ILE A 83 21.03 6.13 2.24
CA ILE A 83 20.02 6.75 3.10
C ILE A 83 19.97 5.97 4.40
N PRO A 84 20.16 6.61 5.57
CA PRO A 84 20.10 5.94 6.86
C PRO A 84 18.75 5.24 7.11
N LEU A 85 18.81 3.97 7.55
CA LEU A 85 17.65 3.18 7.92
C LEU A 85 17.63 2.92 9.43
N ASP A 86 16.49 3.10 10.08
CA ASP A 86 16.26 2.69 11.46
C ASP A 86 15.85 1.20 11.48
N VAL A 87 16.84 0.31 11.53
CA VAL A 87 16.65 -1.14 11.54
C VAL A 87 16.31 -1.58 12.96
N VAL A 88 15.08 -2.05 13.17
CA VAL A 88 14.59 -2.53 14.46
C VAL A 88 15.01 -3.99 14.70
N TYR A 89 15.02 -4.79 13.63
CA TYR A 89 15.39 -6.19 13.67
C TYR A 89 15.84 -6.68 12.30
N GLU A 90 16.80 -7.58 12.28
CA GLU A 90 17.25 -8.27 11.08
C GLU A 90 17.67 -9.70 11.41
N ASN A 91 17.36 -10.63 10.52
CA ASN A 91 17.90 -11.99 10.46
C ASN A 91 18.17 -12.38 8.99
N ASP A 92 18.40 -13.67 8.71
CA ASP A 92 18.65 -14.15 7.35
C ASP A 92 17.42 -14.09 6.46
N ASP A 93 16.24 -14.01 7.03
CA ASP A 93 14.94 -14.13 6.34
C ASP A 93 14.30 -12.78 6.06
N PHE A 94 14.31 -11.85 7.02
CA PHE A 94 13.62 -10.59 6.91
C PHE A 94 14.29 -9.45 7.69
N ILE A 95 13.92 -8.23 7.33
CA ILE A 95 14.29 -6.99 8.03
C ILE A 95 13.02 -6.30 8.48
N VAL A 96 13.01 -5.76 9.70
CA VAL A 96 11.97 -4.84 10.19
C VAL A 96 12.57 -3.46 10.35
N ILE A 97 12.01 -2.49 9.67
CA ILE A 97 12.48 -1.11 9.65
C ILE A 97 11.42 -0.20 10.26
N ASN A 98 11.83 0.74 11.07
CA ASN A 98 11.01 1.85 11.52
C ASN A 98 11.13 3.00 10.49
N LYS A 99 10.31 2.96 9.44
CA LYS A 99 10.37 3.90 8.33
C LYS A 99 10.08 5.33 8.79
N SER A 100 10.93 6.27 8.42
CA SER A 100 10.68 7.69 8.63
C SER A 100 9.48 8.18 7.79
N TYR A 101 8.86 9.27 8.20
CA TYR A 101 7.92 10.01 7.37
C TYR A 101 8.65 10.76 6.24
N GLY A 102 7.93 11.18 5.21
CA GLY A 102 8.51 11.81 4.02
C GLY A 102 9.13 10.84 3.02
N MET A 103 9.44 9.59 3.42
CA MET A 103 10.03 8.56 2.57
C MET A 103 8.95 7.71 1.90
N VAL A 104 8.97 7.63 0.56
CA VAL A 104 8.14 6.71 -0.22
C VAL A 104 8.73 5.30 -0.14
N VAL A 105 7.89 4.27 -0.13
CA VAL A 105 8.38 2.88 0.01
C VAL A 105 9.13 2.41 -1.23
N HIS A 106 8.61 2.64 -2.42
CA HIS A 106 9.22 2.20 -3.68
C HIS A 106 9.04 3.25 -4.77
N PRO A 107 9.92 3.28 -5.76
CA PRO A 107 9.82 4.22 -6.87
C PRO A 107 8.45 4.21 -7.53
N ALA A 108 7.94 5.38 -7.81
CA ALA A 108 6.67 5.62 -8.48
C ALA A 108 6.73 6.95 -9.23
N TYR A 109 5.76 7.20 -10.12
CA TYR A 109 5.69 8.45 -10.87
C TYR A 109 5.85 9.68 -9.95
N GLY A 110 6.88 10.50 -10.23
CA GLY A 110 7.25 11.68 -9.46
C GLY A 110 8.12 11.44 -8.23
N ASN A 111 8.51 10.17 -7.93
CA ASN A 111 9.42 9.81 -6.83
C ASN A 111 10.27 8.62 -7.27
N TYR A 112 11.30 8.85 -8.08
CA TYR A 112 12.17 7.79 -8.61
C TYR A 112 13.41 7.53 -7.74
N SER A 113 13.74 8.44 -6.84
CA SER A 113 14.88 8.41 -5.90
C SER A 113 14.43 8.72 -4.48
N GLY A 114 15.31 8.55 -3.51
CA GLY A 114 15.03 8.84 -2.10
C GLY A 114 14.00 7.89 -1.48
N THR A 115 13.76 6.72 -2.06
CA THR A 115 12.77 5.76 -1.55
C THR A 115 13.39 4.75 -0.60
N LEU A 116 12.55 4.03 0.14
CA LEU A 116 13.03 2.93 0.98
C LEU A 116 13.74 1.85 0.16
N VAL A 117 13.31 1.59 -1.07
CA VAL A 117 13.98 0.63 -1.96
C VAL A 117 15.38 1.09 -2.33
N ASN A 118 15.59 2.38 -2.65
CA ASN A 118 16.95 2.92 -2.90
C ASN A 118 17.87 2.71 -1.68
N ALA A 119 17.35 2.98 -0.48
CA ALA A 119 18.08 2.78 0.77
C ALA A 119 18.39 1.30 1.04
N LEU A 120 17.41 0.41 0.80
CA LEU A 120 17.58 -1.05 0.97
C LEU A 120 18.61 -1.63 0.02
N LEU A 121 18.63 -1.20 -1.25
CA LEU A 121 19.62 -1.64 -2.23
C LEU A 121 21.05 -1.24 -1.85
N TYR A 122 21.21 -0.13 -1.14
CA TYR A 122 22.52 0.25 -0.57
C TYR A 122 22.85 -0.55 0.68
N TYR A 123 21.86 -0.80 1.53
CA TYR A 123 22.01 -1.46 2.81
C TYR A 123 22.38 -2.95 2.69
N THR A 124 21.77 -3.67 1.74
CA THR A 124 21.95 -5.13 1.58
C THR A 124 21.82 -5.59 0.13
N ASN A 125 22.62 -6.59 -0.23
CA ASN A 125 22.52 -7.29 -1.52
C ASN A 125 21.49 -8.43 -1.48
N ASN A 126 20.95 -8.77 -0.31
CA ASN A 126 20.06 -9.88 -0.10
C ASN A 126 18.61 -9.36 0.02
N LEU A 127 17.94 -9.19 -1.10
CA LEU A 127 16.53 -8.82 -1.16
C LEU A 127 15.78 -9.78 -2.09
N SER A 128 14.54 -10.07 -1.74
CA SER A 128 13.66 -10.85 -2.61
C SER A 128 13.37 -10.11 -3.90
N SER A 129 13.45 -10.82 -5.03
CA SER A 129 13.13 -10.32 -6.38
C SER A 129 11.72 -10.69 -6.87
N VAL A 130 10.86 -11.28 -6.02
CA VAL A 130 9.50 -11.73 -6.40
C VAL A 130 8.67 -10.62 -7.06
N ASN A 131 8.80 -9.38 -6.59
CA ASN A 131 8.10 -8.23 -7.15
C ASN A 131 8.94 -7.47 -8.20
N GLY A 132 9.91 -8.14 -8.81
CA GLY A 132 10.82 -7.58 -9.82
C GLY A 132 11.82 -6.58 -9.26
N ASN A 133 12.58 -5.95 -10.15
CA ASN A 133 13.64 -5.00 -9.79
C ASN A 133 13.11 -3.68 -9.19
N ILE A 134 11.82 -3.37 -9.40
CA ILE A 134 11.22 -2.11 -8.94
C ILE A 134 10.84 -2.16 -7.45
N ARG A 135 10.62 -3.36 -6.87
CA ARG A 135 10.14 -3.54 -5.51
C ARG A 135 10.83 -4.68 -4.77
N PRO A 136 12.16 -4.79 -4.82
CA PRO A 136 12.86 -5.87 -4.16
C PRO A 136 12.53 -5.89 -2.66
N GLY A 137 12.20 -7.07 -2.14
CA GLY A 137 11.87 -7.29 -0.73
C GLY A 137 10.56 -6.70 -0.21
N ILE A 138 9.86 -5.88 -0.97
CA ILE A 138 8.66 -5.15 -0.50
C ILE A 138 7.42 -6.05 -0.52
N ILE A 139 6.91 -6.38 0.66
CA ILE A 139 5.71 -7.22 0.85
C ILE A 139 4.45 -6.37 1.05
N HIS A 140 4.58 -5.26 1.76
CA HIS A 140 3.50 -4.31 2.04
C HIS A 140 4.03 -2.87 1.99
N ARG A 141 3.15 -1.90 2.19
CA ARG A 141 3.54 -0.49 2.11
C ARG A 141 2.93 0.36 3.20
N LEU A 142 3.60 1.47 3.47
CA LEU A 142 3.09 2.62 4.21
C LEU A 142 2.97 3.82 3.26
N ASP A 143 2.09 4.77 3.59
CA ASP A 143 2.03 6.04 2.86
C ASP A 143 3.35 6.83 3.09
N LYS A 144 3.66 7.76 2.19
CA LYS A 144 4.86 8.62 2.26
C LYS A 144 5.04 9.23 3.65
N ASP A 145 3.99 9.84 4.16
CA ASP A 145 4.01 10.60 5.42
C ASP A 145 3.52 9.80 6.64
N THR A 146 3.27 8.50 6.48
CA THR A 146 3.07 7.57 7.58
C THR A 146 4.41 6.98 8.00
N SER A 147 4.77 7.12 9.26
CA SER A 147 5.96 6.54 9.85
C SER A 147 5.69 5.18 10.48
N GLY A 148 6.75 4.44 10.83
CA GLY A 148 6.66 3.21 11.63
C GLY A 148 7.04 1.94 10.92
N LEU A 149 6.69 0.81 11.49
CA LEU A 149 7.19 -0.50 11.13
C LEU A 149 6.78 -0.96 9.74
N ILE A 150 7.78 -1.41 8.98
CA ILE A 150 7.61 -2.07 7.69
C ILE A 150 8.48 -3.34 7.65
N LEU A 151 7.91 -4.43 7.11
CA LEU A 151 8.54 -5.74 6.99
C LEU A 151 9.06 -5.96 5.58
N ILE A 152 10.32 -6.38 5.45
CA ILE A 152 11.06 -6.56 4.21
C ILE A 152 11.53 -8.00 4.12
N ALA A 153 11.33 -8.69 3.00
CA ALA A 153 11.83 -10.04 2.76
C ALA A 153 13.22 -10.03 2.13
N LYS A 154 14.13 -10.84 2.67
CA LYS A 154 15.52 -10.96 2.14
C LYS A 154 15.64 -12.01 1.02
N ASN A 155 14.72 -12.95 0.92
CA ASN A 155 14.73 -13.97 -0.12
C ASN A 155 13.32 -14.30 -0.63
N ASN A 156 13.24 -14.95 -1.81
CA ASN A 156 11.98 -15.23 -2.49
C ASN A 156 11.08 -16.22 -1.74
N PHE A 157 11.66 -17.21 -1.07
CA PHE A 157 10.90 -18.20 -0.31
C PHE A 157 10.17 -17.53 0.87
N VAL A 158 10.88 -16.73 1.64
CA VAL A 158 10.32 -15.97 2.77
C VAL A 158 9.30 -14.96 2.28
N HIS A 159 9.56 -14.30 1.16
CA HIS A 159 8.61 -13.35 0.55
C HIS A 159 7.26 -14.01 0.29
N ALA A 160 7.24 -15.18 -0.36
CA ALA A 160 6.00 -15.89 -0.65
C ALA A 160 5.25 -16.28 0.63
N LYS A 161 5.95 -16.73 1.67
CA LYS A 161 5.36 -17.07 2.97
C LYS A 161 4.76 -15.86 3.67
N LEU A 162 5.52 -14.77 3.78
CA LEU A 162 5.04 -13.55 4.42
C LEU A 162 3.89 -12.90 3.63
N ALA A 163 3.94 -12.93 2.29
CA ALA A 163 2.85 -12.43 1.44
C ALA A 163 1.55 -13.22 1.68
N SER A 164 1.61 -14.56 1.79
CA SER A 164 0.47 -15.39 2.17
C SER A 164 -0.10 -14.96 3.52
N MET A 165 0.75 -14.74 4.52
CA MET A 165 0.32 -14.30 5.85
C MET A 165 -0.39 -12.95 5.84
N PHE A 166 -0.01 -12.03 4.94
CA PHE A 166 -0.76 -10.77 4.75
C PHE A 166 -2.14 -11.01 4.13
N ILE A 167 -2.26 -11.99 3.22
CA ILE A 167 -3.54 -12.39 2.60
C ILE A 167 -4.44 -13.05 3.65
N ASP A 168 -3.88 -13.97 4.44
CA ASP A 168 -4.56 -14.74 5.48
C ASP A 168 -4.81 -13.91 6.76
N LYS A 169 -4.33 -12.66 6.79
CA LYS A 169 -4.48 -11.70 7.90
C LYS A 169 -3.85 -12.19 9.22
N THR A 170 -2.86 -13.06 9.16
CA THR A 170 -2.13 -13.58 10.33
C THR A 170 -0.98 -12.66 10.77
N ILE A 171 -0.66 -11.63 10.00
CA ILE A 171 0.20 -10.52 10.42
C ILE A 171 -0.65 -9.40 11.00
N HIS A 172 -0.55 -9.19 12.31
CA HIS A 172 -1.28 -8.17 13.02
C HIS A 172 -0.52 -6.84 13.01
N LYS A 173 -1.19 -5.78 12.60
CA LYS A 173 -0.64 -4.43 12.49
C LYS A 173 -1.46 -3.48 13.33
N THR A 174 -0.79 -2.78 14.24
CA THR A 174 -1.41 -1.77 15.10
C THR A 174 -0.74 -0.42 14.87
N TYR A 175 -1.55 0.59 14.71
CA TYR A 175 -1.13 1.96 14.47
C TYR A 175 -1.52 2.83 15.66
N LEU A 176 -0.76 3.88 15.88
CA LEU A 176 -1.14 4.99 16.75
C LEU A 176 -1.45 6.21 15.87
N CYS A 177 -2.53 6.90 16.16
CA CYS A 177 -2.84 8.16 15.52
C CYS A 177 -3.42 9.17 16.51
N ILE A 178 -3.20 10.45 16.24
CA ILE A 178 -3.88 11.55 16.91
C ILE A 178 -4.96 12.05 15.97
N VAL A 179 -6.20 12.10 16.44
CA VAL A 179 -7.34 12.54 15.64
C VAL A 179 -7.96 13.80 16.26
N LYS A 180 -8.65 14.59 15.44
CA LYS A 180 -9.44 15.75 15.88
C LYS A 180 -10.78 15.30 16.46
N GLY A 181 -11.20 15.94 17.55
CA GLY A 181 -12.43 15.66 18.26
C GLY A 181 -12.30 14.61 19.37
N ASN A 182 -13.24 14.63 20.27
CA ASN A 182 -13.40 13.66 21.34
C ASN A 182 -14.52 12.69 21.00
N PHE A 183 -14.35 11.44 21.37
CA PHE A 183 -15.35 10.38 21.23
C PHE A 183 -16.31 10.42 22.43
N SER A 184 -17.56 10.06 22.22
CA SER A 184 -18.50 9.81 23.31
C SER A 184 -18.11 8.52 24.05
N GLU A 185 -18.55 8.37 25.30
CA GLU A 185 -18.26 7.18 26.12
C GLU A 185 -18.67 5.86 25.44
N GLU A 186 -19.74 5.86 24.67
CA GLU A 186 -20.24 4.71 23.93
C GLU A 186 -19.37 4.33 22.73
N ASN A 187 -18.53 5.25 22.24
CA ASN A 187 -17.73 5.09 21.02
C ASN A 187 -16.21 5.06 21.28
N LEU A 188 -15.79 4.76 22.52
CA LEU A 188 -14.36 4.67 22.86
C LEU A 188 -13.64 3.52 22.16
N SER A 189 -14.36 2.57 21.60
CA SER A 189 -13.83 1.53 20.72
C SER A 189 -14.87 1.13 19.68
N GLY A 190 -14.40 0.61 18.55
CA GLY A 190 -15.31 0.17 17.52
C GLY A 190 -14.62 -0.49 16.33
N ARG A 191 -15.45 -1.08 15.46
CA ARG A 191 -15.07 -1.69 14.19
C ARG A 191 -15.64 -0.87 13.04
N ILE A 192 -14.78 -0.52 12.11
CA ILE A 192 -15.17 0.16 10.86
C ILE A 192 -14.95 -0.83 9.72
N GLU A 193 -16.02 -1.17 9.02
CA GLU A 193 -16.00 -2.07 7.88
C GLU A 193 -16.79 -1.48 6.73
N ASN A 194 -16.12 -1.19 5.62
CA ASN A 194 -16.74 -0.64 4.43
C ASN A 194 -15.88 -0.89 3.17
N LEU A 195 -16.38 -0.46 2.01
CA LEU A 195 -15.62 -0.51 0.77
C LEU A 195 -14.82 0.79 0.61
N ILE A 196 -13.51 0.65 0.38
CA ILE A 196 -12.65 1.78 0.01
C ILE A 196 -12.32 1.70 -1.49
N GLY A 197 -12.58 2.76 -2.20
CA GLY A 197 -12.29 2.95 -3.63
C GLY A 197 -11.75 4.32 -3.93
N ARG A 198 -11.48 4.61 -5.22
CA ARG A 198 -11.11 5.95 -5.66
C ARG A 198 -12.28 6.90 -5.49
N ASP A 199 -12.01 8.10 -4.97
CA ASP A 199 -13.03 9.15 -4.89
C ASP A 199 -13.48 9.53 -6.30
N ILE A 200 -14.79 9.68 -6.50
CA ILE A 200 -15.39 9.99 -7.81
C ILE A 200 -15.04 11.42 -8.23
N LYS A 201 -14.97 12.35 -7.27
CA LYS A 201 -14.72 13.78 -7.51
C LYS A 201 -13.24 14.12 -7.60
N ASP A 202 -12.41 13.45 -6.80
CA ASP A 202 -10.97 13.66 -6.76
C ASP A 202 -10.22 12.32 -6.82
N ARG A 203 -9.87 11.89 -8.02
CA ARG A 203 -9.20 10.60 -8.27
C ARG A 203 -7.83 10.43 -7.58
N LYS A 204 -7.26 11.50 -7.01
CA LYS A 204 -6.06 11.41 -6.17
C LYS A 204 -6.37 10.93 -4.75
N LYS A 205 -7.64 10.98 -4.34
CA LYS A 205 -8.11 10.56 -3.02
C LYS A 205 -8.75 9.18 -3.06
N MET A 206 -8.80 8.57 -1.89
CA MET A 206 -9.62 7.38 -1.62
C MET A 206 -10.84 7.80 -0.82
N ALA A 207 -11.93 7.06 -0.94
CA ALA A 207 -13.18 7.33 -0.21
C ALA A 207 -13.88 6.03 0.16
N VAL A 208 -14.78 6.09 1.12
CA VAL A 208 -15.80 5.07 1.32
C VAL A 208 -16.76 5.12 0.14
N VAL A 209 -16.92 4.00 -0.55
CA VAL A 209 -17.75 3.87 -1.75
C VAL A 209 -18.81 2.79 -1.56
N LYS A 210 -19.90 2.88 -2.30
CA LYS A 210 -20.95 1.85 -2.29
C LYS A 210 -20.64 0.68 -3.23
N GLU A 211 -19.89 0.96 -4.29
CA GLU A 211 -19.57 0.02 -5.38
C GLU A 211 -18.11 0.24 -5.84
N ASN A 212 -17.53 -0.77 -6.50
CA ASN A 212 -16.19 -0.70 -7.10
C ASN A 212 -15.06 -0.38 -6.10
N GLY A 213 -15.28 -0.70 -4.82
CA GLY A 213 -14.28 -0.63 -3.76
C GLY A 213 -13.79 -2.01 -3.34
N LYS A 214 -12.77 -2.02 -2.47
CA LYS A 214 -12.27 -3.23 -1.82
C LYS A 214 -12.63 -3.19 -0.34
N ILE A 215 -13.04 -4.30 0.25
CA ILE A 215 -13.34 -4.40 1.68
C ILE A 215 -12.13 -3.92 2.48
N ALA A 216 -12.40 -3.03 3.41
CA ALA A 216 -11.46 -2.47 4.37
C ALA A 216 -12.02 -2.63 5.78
N ILE A 217 -11.17 -3.09 6.71
CA ILE A 217 -11.56 -3.39 8.08
C ILE A 217 -10.52 -2.82 9.04
N SER A 218 -10.96 -1.96 9.94
CA SER A 218 -10.16 -1.39 11.02
C SER A 218 -10.90 -1.47 12.34
N ASN A 219 -10.22 -1.89 13.39
CA ASN A 219 -10.72 -1.88 14.76
C ASN A 219 -9.97 -0.78 15.51
N TYR A 220 -10.68 0.12 16.15
CA TYR A 220 -10.06 1.24 16.89
C TYR A 220 -10.38 1.20 18.37
N ARG A 221 -9.49 1.75 19.16
CA ARG A 221 -9.64 1.97 20.60
C ARG A 221 -9.04 3.32 20.97
N VAL A 222 -9.84 4.16 21.60
CA VAL A 222 -9.37 5.43 22.17
C VAL A 222 -8.52 5.13 23.40
N ILE A 223 -7.31 5.65 23.41
CA ILE A 223 -6.34 5.43 24.48
C ILE A 223 -6.45 6.54 25.52
N GLU A 224 -6.57 7.76 25.04
CA GLU A 224 -6.63 8.96 25.87
C GLU A 224 -7.32 10.08 25.10
N GLN A 225 -8.01 10.93 25.80
CA GLN A 225 -8.65 12.11 25.25
C GLN A 225 -8.20 13.35 26.00
N VAL A 226 -7.95 14.40 25.26
CA VAL A 226 -7.70 15.75 25.75
C VAL A 226 -8.68 16.70 25.04
N GLU A 227 -8.71 17.98 25.44
CA GLU A 227 -9.64 18.93 24.83
C GLU A 227 -9.44 19.02 23.31
N GLY A 228 -10.48 18.59 22.55
CA GLY A 228 -10.53 18.66 21.10
C GLY A 228 -9.71 17.60 20.35
N TYR A 229 -9.04 16.67 21.03
CA TYR A 229 -8.20 15.64 20.39
C TYR A 229 -8.26 14.30 21.13
N SER A 230 -8.04 13.22 20.37
CA SER A 230 -7.96 11.86 20.93
C SER A 230 -6.74 11.12 20.38
N LEU A 231 -6.04 10.41 21.27
CA LEU A 231 -5.01 9.43 20.92
C LEU A 231 -5.70 8.10 20.73
N VAL A 232 -5.55 7.51 19.54
CA VAL A 232 -6.29 6.30 19.13
C VAL A 232 -5.31 5.23 18.68
N GLU A 233 -5.52 4.01 19.15
CA GLU A 233 -4.91 2.80 18.62
C GLU A 233 -5.82 2.20 17.57
N VAL A 234 -5.26 1.83 16.40
CA VAL A 234 -6.01 1.25 15.29
C VAL A 234 -5.34 -0.04 14.82
N ALA A 235 -6.03 -1.17 15.01
CA ALA A 235 -5.63 -2.46 14.46
C ALA A 235 -6.32 -2.67 13.11
N ILE A 236 -5.55 -3.04 12.06
CA ILE A 236 -6.10 -3.23 10.73
C ILE A 236 -6.01 -4.70 10.29
N GLU A 237 -7.12 -5.23 9.75
CA GLU A 237 -7.17 -6.57 9.14
C GLU A 237 -6.83 -6.54 7.64
N THR A 238 -7.00 -5.41 7.02
CA THR A 238 -6.73 -5.16 5.59
C THR A 238 -5.76 -3.99 5.44
N GLY A 239 -5.11 -3.86 4.30
CA GLY A 239 -4.13 -2.78 4.03
C GLY A 239 -4.48 -1.99 2.77
N ARG A 240 -5.65 -1.33 2.70
CA ARG A 240 -6.03 -0.50 1.55
C ARG A 240 -5.33 0.85 1.60
N THR A 241 -5.09 1.42 0.44
CA THR A 241 -4.49 2.77 0.33
C THR A 241 -5.28 3.76 1.18
N HIS A 242 -4.59 4.53 2.03
CA HIS A 242 -5.16 5.52 2.94
C HIS A 242 -6.22 4.97 3.91
N GLN A 243 -6.30 3.67 4.14
CA GLN A 243 -7.40 3.02 4.86
C GLN A 243 -7.73 3.71 6.19
N ILE A 244 -6.78 3.83 7.11
CA ILE A 244 -7.00 4.41 8.45
C ILE A 244 -7.46 5.87 8.31
N ARG A 245 -6.86 6.63 7.40
CA ARG A 245 -7.18 8.04 7.15
C ARG A 245 -8.62 8.22 6.68
N VAL A 246 -9.06 7.37 5.74
CA VAL A 246 -10.45 7.36 5.23
C VAL A 246 -11.42 6.89 6.31
N HIS A 247 -11.08 5.83 7.05
CA HIS A 247 -11.93 5.30 8.13
C HIS A 247 -12.13 6.31 9.26
N MET A 248 -11.06 6.93 9.75
CA MET A 248 -11.18 7.96 10.80
C MET A 248 -12.01 9.15 10.31
N LYS A 249 -11.82 9.58 9.06
CA LYS A 249 -12.66 10.61 8.45
C LYS A 249 -14.14 10.19 8.39
N SER A 250 -14.43 8.92 8.05
CA SER A 250 -15.82 8.44 7.89
C SER A 250 -16.63 8.45 9.19
N ILE A 251 -15.94 8.46 10.34
CA ILE A 251 -16.55 8.59 11.67
C ILE A 251 -16.32 9.98 12.28
N ASN A 252 -16.02 10.99 11.45
CA ASN A 252 -15.80 12.40 11.82
C ASN A 252 -14.60 12.68 12.73
N HIS A 253 -13.62 11.78 12.78
CA HIS A 253 -12.38 11.92 13.55
C HIS A 253 -11.16 11.96 12.62
N VAL A 254 -10.99 13.07 11.89
CA VAL A 254 -9.87 13.22 10.93
C VAL A 254 -8.54 13.20 11.65
N ILE A 255 -7.54 12.51 11.07
CA ILE A 255 -6.18 12.48 11.62
C ILE A 255 -5.58 13.88 11.60
N LEU A 256 -5.01 14.30 12.73
CA LEU A 256 -4.35 15.58 12.86
C LEU A 256 -3.18 15.71 11.89
N GLY A 257 -3.09 16.82 11.16
CA GLY A 257 -2.07 17.09 10.15
C GLY A 257 -2.30 16.39 8.79
N ASP A 258 -3.42 15.71 8.59
CA ASP A 258 -3.76 15.13 7.29
C ASP A 258 -4.28 16.19 6.32
N SER A 259 -3.42 16.68 5.43
CA SER A 259 -3.75 17.70 4.44
C SER A 259 -4.66 17.21 3.31
N VAL A 260 -4.78 15.89 3.13
CA VAL A 260 -5.62 15.29 2.05
C VAL A 260 -7.07 15.16 2.51
N TYR A 261 -7.29 14.68 3.73
CA TYR A 261 -8.62 14.35 4.25
C TYR A 261 -9.15 15.34 5.27
N GLY A 262 -8.30 16.20 5.80
CA GLY A 262 -8.62 17.23 6.77
C GLY A 262 -8.26 18.63 6.29
N THR A 263 -8.02 19.50 7.24
CA THR A 263 -7.51 20.85 7.03
C THR A 263 -6.03 20.91 7.41
N GLU A 264 -5.26 21.65 6.65
CA GLU A 264 -3.86 21.92 6.99
C GLU A 264 -3.76 22.49 8.41
N ASP A 265 -2.73 22.06 9.11
CA ASP A 265 -2.39 22.58 10.44
C ASP A 265 -1.02 23.24 10.38
N LYS A 266 -0.91 24.50 10.80
CA LYS A 266 0.33 25.27 10.69
C LYS A 266 1.49 24.67 11.51
N ASN A 267 1.15 23.90 12.55
CA ASN A 267 2.10 23.35 13.51
C ASN A 267 2.30 21.83 13.36
N VAL A 268 1.59 21.19 12.41
CA VAL A 268 1.65 19.72 12.19
C VAL A 268 1.76 19.46 10.71
N LYS A 269 2.96 19.10 10.26
CA LYS A 269 3.32 19.04 8.82
C LYS A 269 2.86 17.78 8.09
N ARG A 270 2.42 16.74 8.82
CA ARG A 270 1.98 15.45 8.26
C ARG A 270 0.88 14.82 9.09
N GLN A 271 0.21 13.81 8.54
CA GLN A 271 -0.71 13.02 9.36
C GLN A 271 -0.01 12.40 10.56
N MET A 272 -0.52 12.65 11.77
CA MET A 272 -0.05 12.02 12.99
C MET A 272 -0.53 10.56 13.03
N LEU A 273 0.11 9.75 12.20
CA LEU A 273 -0.14 8.33 12.02
C LEU A 273 1.18 7.56 12.00
N HIS A 274 1.28 6.54 12.84
CA HIS A 274 2.49 5.74 13.01
C HIS A 274 2.16 4.25 13.11
N ALA A 275 2.80 3.41 12.30
CA ALA A 275 2.71 1.96 12.36
C ALA A 275 3.49 1.45 13.58
N TYR A 276 2.83 1.39 14.73
CA TYR A 276 3.47 1.22 16.04
C TYR A 276 3.86 -0.21 16.34
N LYS A 277 2.98 -1.20 16.02
CA LYS A 277 3.22 -2.59 16.39
C LYS A 277 3.01 -3.51 15.19
N LEU A 278 3.91 -4.46 15.05
CA LEU A 278 3.84 -5.58 14.10
C LEU A 278 4.00 -6.89 14.89
N GLN A 279 3.08 -7.85 14.69
CA GLN A 279 3.09 -9.11 15.40
C GLN A 279 2.67 -10.25 14.49
N PHE A 280 3.42 -11.34 14.50
CA PHE A 280 3.11 -12.55 13.74
C PHE A 280 3.83 -13.78 14.30
N LEU A 281 3.26 -14.95 14.05
CA LEU A 281 3.92 -16.25 14.24
C LEU A 281 4.69 -16.57 12.95
N ASN A 282 6.02 -16.64 13.01
CA ASN A 282 6.82 -16.96 11.83
C ASN A 282 6.69 -18.46 11.49
N PRO A 283 6.21 -18.81 10.28
CA PRO A 283 5.98 -20.20 9.90
C PRO A 283 7.28 -21.00 9.64
N LEU A 284 8.44 -20.35 9.66
CA LEU A 284 9.73 -20.98 9.40
C LEU A 284 10.35 -21.53 10.68
N ASP A 285 10.19 -20.85 11.79
CA ASP A 285 10.79 -21.22 13.07
C ASP A 285 9.79 -21.40 14.22
N ASN A 286 8.49 -21.22 13.93
CA ASN A 286 7.38 -21.29 14.89
C ASN A 286 7.53 -20.33 16.09
N LYS A 287 8.27 -19.23 15.92
CA LYS A 287 8.42 -18.20 16.95
C LYS A 287 7.43 -17.06 16.73
N GLU A 288 6.90 -16.55 17.83
CA GLU A 288 6.14 -15.32 17.82
C GLU A 288 7.10 -14.13 17.82
N TYR A 289 6.92 -13.27 16.84
CA TYR A 289 7.63 -12.00 16.73
C TYR A 289 6.70 -10.84 17.04
N VAL A 290 7.11 -10.00 17.96
CA VAL A 290 6.40 -8.78 18.36
C VAL A 290 7.38 -7.61 18.32
N PHE A 291 7.20 -6.72 17.35
CA PHE A 291 8.01 -5.52 17.19
C PHE A 291 7.20 -4.29 17.55
N LYS A 292 7.86 -3.32 18.20
CA LYS A 292 7.30 -1.99 18.47
C LYS A 292 8.22 -0.95 17.87
N GLY A 293 7.67 -0.07 17.04
CA GLY A 293 8.39 1.05 16.44
C GLY A 293 8.42 2.24 17.40
N LYS A 294 9.60 2.81 17.61
CA LYS A 294 9.74 4.05 18.38
C LYS A 294 9.05 5.19 17.67
N LEU A 295 8.31 6.00 18.39
CA LEU A 295 7.72 7.22 17.85
C LEU A 295 8.82 8.21 17.43
N PHE A 296 8.64 8.88 16.30
CA PHE A 296 9.55 9.95 15.87
C PHE A 296 9.29 11.24 16.67
N ASN A 297 10.32 12.07 16.77
CA ASN A 297 10.30 13.30 17.59
C ASN A 297 9.12 14.21 17.25
N ASP A 298 8.77 14.36 15.97
CA ASP A 298 7.63 15.17 15.54
C ASP A 298 6.30 14.70 16.13
N PHE A 299 6.09 13.37 16.19
CA PHE A 299 4.89 12.79 16.81
C PHE A 299 4.92 13.01 18.35
N ILE A 300 6.09 12.80 18.96
CA ILE A 300 6.29 12.99 20.41
C ILE A 300 6.03 14.45 20.79
N GLU A 301 6.57 15.40 20.06
CA GLU A 301 6.40 16.84 20.32
C GLU A 301 4.93 17.26 20.20
N VAL A 302 4.23 16.80 19.17
CA VAL A 302 2.80 17.07 18.99
C VAL A 302 1.99 16.47 20.15
N ALA A 303 2.25 15.21 20.51
CA ALA A 303 1.54 14.54 21.60
C ALA A 303 1.77 15.24 22.95
N LYS A 304 3.02 15.62 23.28
CA LYS A 304 3.37 16.35 24.49
C LYS A 304 2.72 17.75 24.53
N ARG A 305 2.74 18.47 23.41
CA ARG A 305 2.09 19.79 23.28
C ARG A 305 0.59 19.71 23.58
N LEU A 306 -0.05 18.62 23.15
CA LEU A 306 -1.46 18.32 23.40
C LEU A 306 -1.69 17.70 24.78
N LYS A 307 -0.63 17.45 25.57
CA LYS A 307 -0.66 16.87 26.93
C LYS A 307 -1.09 15.39 26.98
N PHE A 308 -0.89 14.62 25.90
CA PHE A 308 -1.05 13.17 25.95
C PHE A 308 0.08 12.50 26.71
N ASN A 309 -0.25 11.48 27.51
CA ASN A 309 0.74 10.60 28.14
C ASN A 309 1.20 9.52 27.16
N ILE A 310 2.38 9.72 26.58
CA ILE A 310 2.96 8.81 25.59
C ILE A 310 4.19 8.04 26.08
N GLU A 311 4.52 8.09 27.38
CA GLU A 311 5.74 7.47 27.93
C GLU A 311 5.85 5.98 27.59
N LYS A 312 4.73 5.25 27.58
CA LYS A 312 4.69 3.82 27.22
C LYS A 312 4.88 3.52 25.74
N TYR A 313 4.91 4.54 24.87
CA TYR A 313 5.06 4.41 23.42
C TYR A 313 6.37 5.02 22.90
N SER A 314 7.17 5.66 23.74
CA SER A 314 8.45 6.30 23.42
C SER A 314 9.65 5.34 23.49
#